data_6d316e48422269761b7f11f0860e6ff1
#
_entry.id   6d316e48422269761b7f11f0860e6ff1
#
_cell.length_a   1.000
_cell.length_b   1.000
_cell.length_c   1.000
_cell.angle_alpha   90.00
_cell.angle_beta   90.00
_cell.angle_gamma   90.00
#
_symmetry.space_group_name_H-M   'P 1'
#
loop_
_entity.id
_entity.type
_entity.pdbx_description
1 polymer ?
#
loop_
_entity_poly.entity_id
_entity_poly.type
_entity_poly.pdbx_seq_one_letter_code
_entity_poly.pdbx_strand_id
1 'polypeptide(L)'
;MQSYWERETLRHFDLIVVGGGIVGLSTALFYAESHPNSRIAIMERGLFPEGASTKNAGFACFGSIAELKHDVQSMGAERTIELVQKRFSGLRLLRRTLGDQAIDYREVGGYELCFEAPDLELINFFNNLLEPTLGMRPYLVVANNDFGFSGRVKSMIKNALEGTIDTGKMMRALQRK
;
A
#
# COMPACT_ATOMS: atom_id res chain seq x y z
N MET A 1 -17.00 -34.78 -22.21
CA MET A 1 -17.51 -34.00 -23.36
C MET A 1 -17.98 -32.67 -22.83
N GLN A 2 -17.53 -31.57 -23.41
CA GLN A 2 -17.98 -30.24 -22.95
C GLN A 2 -19.28 -29.86 -23.64
N SER A 3 -20.18 -29.22 -22.91
CA SER A 3 -21.43 -28.69 -23.46
C SER A 3 -21.18 -27.52 -24.40
N TYR A 4 -22.17 -27.15 -25.21
CA TYR A 4 -22.12 -25.94 -26.04
C TYR A 4 -21.90 -24.69 -25.19
N TRP A 5 -22.63 -24.55 -24.08
CA TRP A 5 -22.56 -23.41 -23.18
C TRP A 5 -21.21 -23.27 -22.46
N GLU A 6 -20.60 -24.37 -22.06
CA GLU A 6 -19.24 -24.36 -21.50
C GLU A 6 -18.22 -23.81 -22.51
N ARG A 7 -18.35 -24.19 -23.77
CA ARG A 7 -17.47 -23.68 -24.84
C ARG A 7 -17.66 -22.20 -25.08
N GLU A 8 -18.90 -21.72 -25.15
CA GLU A 8 -19.19 -20.31 -25.40
C GLU A 8 -18.86 -19.42 -24.21
N THR A 9 -19.09 -19.90 -23.00
CA THR A 9 -18.98 -19.09 -21.78
C THR A 9 -17.59 -19.15 -21.15
N LEU A 10 -16.89 -20.30 -21.23
CA LEU A 10 -15.67 -20.53 -20.45
C LEU A 10 -14.37 -20.59 -21.28
N ARG A 11 -14.42 -20.33 -22.61
CA ARG A 11 -13.24 -20.51 -23.46
C ARG A 11 -12.63 -19.25 -24.04
N HIS A 12 -13.35 -18.17 -24.08
CA HIS A 12 -12.89 -16.95 -24.74
C HIS A 12 -12.89 -15.79 -23.75
N PHE A 13 -11.71 -15.35 -23.37
CA PHE A 13 -11.48 -14.19 -22.52
C PHE A 13 -10.49 -13.26 -23.22
N ASP A 14 -10.73 -11.95 -23.09
CA ASP A 14 -9.83 -10.90 -23.60
C ASP A 14 -8.65 -10.71 -22.65
N LEU A 15 -8.86 -11.00 -21.34
CA LEU A 15 -7.83 -10.96 -20.31
C LEU A 15 -8.01 -12.14 -19.35
N ILE A 16 -6.90 -12.84 -19.08
CA ILE A 16 -6.83 -13.83 -18.00
C ILE A 16 -5.79 -13.34 -17.00
N VAL A 17 -6.22 -13.12 -15.77
CA VAL A 17 -5.36 -12.72 -14.65
C VAL A 17 -5.10 -13.93 -13.77
N VAL A 18 -3.84 -14.27 -13.54
CA VAL A 18 -3.43 -15.38 -12.67
C VAL A 18 -3.06 -14.83 -11.29
N GLY A 19 -3.84 -15.21 -10.30
CA GLY A 19 -3.74 -14.77 -8.91
C GLY A 19 -4.75 -13.68 -8.53
N GLY A 20 -5.56 -13.96 -7.50
CA GLY A 20 -6.58 -13.06 -6.95
C GLY A 20 -6.06 -12.11 -5.86
N GLY A 21 -4.75 -11.85 -5.79
CA GLY A 21 -4.17 -10.86 -4.88
C GLY A 21 -4.46 -9.42 -5.31
N ILE A 22 -4.00 -8.44 -4.50
CA ILE A 22 -4.24 -7.01 -4.76
C ILE A 22 -3.81 -6.58 -6.16
N VAL A 23 -2.69 -7.08 -6.66
CA VAL A 23 -2.19 -6.75 -8.00
C VAL A 23 -3.12 -7.29 -9.07
N GLY A 24 -3.49 -8.58 -8.99
CA GLY A 24 -4.35 -9.20 -9.99
C GLY A 24 -5.75 -8.59 -10.02
N LEU A 25 -6.38 -8.40 -8.86
CA LEU A 25 -7.69 -7.79 -8.77
C LEU A 25 -7.67 -6.33 -9.26
N SER A 26 -6.65 -5.55 -8.89
CA SER A 26 -6.51 -4.18 -9.39
C SER A 26 -6.29 -4.14 -10.90
N THR A 27 -5.49 -5.06 -11.44
CA THR A 27 -5.28 -5.18 -12.90
C THR A 27 -6.60 -5.46 -13.62
N ALA A 28 -7.37 -6.42 -13.12
CA ALA A 28 -8.68 -6.75 -13.69
C ALA A 28 -9.63 -5.56 -13.62
N LEU A 29 -9.71 -4.88 -12.49
CA LEU A 29 -10.58 -3.72 -12.29
C LEU A 29 -10.25 -2.59 -13.26
N PHE A 30 -9.01 -2.14 -13.31
CA PHE A 30 -8.62 -1.03 -14.18
C PHE A 30 -8.65 -1.40 -15.67
N TYR A 31 -8.42 -2.68 -16.00
CA TYR A 31 -8.63 -3.15 -17.35
C TYR A 31 -10.12 -3.11 -17.74
N ALA A 32 -11.02 -3.54 -16.86
CA ALA A 32 -12.47 -3.47 -17.09
C ALA A 32 -12.96 -2.02 -17.28
N GLU A 33 -12.45 -1.08 -16.47
CA GLU A 33 -12.77 0.34 -16.61
C GLU A 33 -12.34 0.91 -17.98
N SER A 34 -11.18 0.46 -18.49
CA SER A 34 -10.65 0.90 -19.78
C SER A 34 -11.27 0.16 -20.98
N HIS A 35 -11.79 -1.04 -20.75
CA HIS A 35 -12.33 -1.95 -21.76
C HIS A 35 -13.68 -2.53 -21.30
N PRO A 36 -14.76 -1.73 -21.29
CA PRO A 36 -16.04 -2.10 -20.65
C PRO A 36 -16.72 -3.35 -21.21
N ASN A 37 -16.40 -3.73 -22.45
CA ASN A 37 -17.00 -4.89 -23.13
C ASN A 37 -16.13 -6.16 -23.06
N SER A 38 -15.00 -6.09 -22.36
CA SER A 38 -14.05 -7.19 -22.29
C SER A 38 -14.52 -8.27 -21.33
N ARG A 39 -14.28 -9.50 -21.72
CA ARG A 39 -14.48 -10.70 -20.88
C ARG A 39 -13.18 -10.97 -20.13
N ILE A 40 -13.26 -10.87 -18.80
CA ILE A 40 -12.10 -11.02 -17.93
C ILE A 40 -12.29 -12.24 -17.05
N ALA A 41 -11.26 -13.06 -16.95
CA ALA A 41 -11.21 -14.17 -15.98
C ALA A 41 -10.09 -13.92 -14.98
N ILE A 42 -10.38 -14.15 -13.71
CA ILE A 42 -9.39 -14.17 -12.64
C ILE A 42 -9.29 -15.61 -12.13
N MET A 43 -8.09 -16.17 -12.18
CA MET A 43 -7.81 -17.53 -11.74
C MET A 43 -7.04 -17.48 -10.42
N GLU A 44 -7.70 -17.90 -9.35
CA GLU A 44 -7.06 -18.05 -8.03
C GLU A 44 -6.92 -19.54 -7.68
N ARG A 45 -5.77 -19.89 -7.14
CA ARG A 45 -5.44 -21.30 -6.79
C ARG A 45 -6.24 -21.80 -5.60
N GLY A 46 -6.51 -20.96 -4.63
CA GLY A 46 -7.25 -21.27 -3.41
C GLY A 46 -8.70 -20.79 -3.45
N LEU A 47 -9.45 -21.11 -2.42
CA LEU A 47 -10.81 -20.56 -2.21
C LEU A 47 -10.76 -19.04 -1.93
N PHE A 48 -9.65 -18.58 -1.36
CA PHE A 48 -9.38 -17.18 -1.07
C PHE A 48 -7.93 -16.86 -1.42
N PRO A 49 -7.59 -15.60 -1.71
CA PRO A 49 -6.20 -15.17 -1.85
C PRO A 49 -5.44 -15.38 -0.54
N GLU A 50 -4.51 -16.31 -0.51
CA GLU A 50 -3.71 -16.65 0.68
C GLU A 50 -2.28 -16.08 0.65
N GLY A 51 -2.03 -15.11 -0.22
CA GLY A 51 -0.72 -14.50 -0.42
C GLY A 51 -0.47 -13.29 0.48
N ALA A 52 0.55 -12.51 0.13
CA ALA A 52 0.98 -11.30 0.85
C ALA A 52 -0.12 -10.25 1.02
N SER A 53 -1.11 -10.22 0.13
CA SER A 53 -2.21 -9.25 0.19
C SER A 53 -3.11 -9.40 1.42
N THR A 54 -3.15 -10.57 2.04
CA THR A 54 -3.95 -10.87 3.25
C THR A 54 -3.07 -11.20 4.46
N LYS A 55 -1.82 -11.64 4.23
CA LYS A 55 -0.87 -12.03 5.29
C LYS A 55 0.13 -10.92 5.57
N ASN A 56 -0.37 -9.78 6.02
CA ASN A 56 0.43 -8.62 6.40
C ASN A 56 -0.21 -7.88 7.59
N ALA A 57 0.53 -6.94 8.19
CA ALA A 57 0.11 -6.24 9.40
C ALA A 57 -0.89 -5.09 9.16
N GLY A 58 -1.23 -4.79 7.90
CA GLY A 58 -2.17 -3.72 7.57
C GLY A 58 -1.60 -2.31 7.69
N PHE A 59 -0.28 -2.15 7.61
CA PHE A 59 0.32 -0.82 7.54
C PHE A 59 0.07 -0.21 6.16
N ALA A 60 -0.61 0.93 6.15
CA ALA A 60 -0.77 1.78 4.97
C ALA A 60 0.38 2.80 4.97
N CYS A 61 1.57 2.34 4.60
CA CYS A 61 2.82 3.08 4.70
C CYS A 61 3.51 3.20 3.33
N PHE A 62 4.44 4.14 3.22
CA PHE A 62 5.21 4.38 1.99
C PHE A 62 6.72 4.56 2.23
N GLY A 63 7.21 4.34 3.44
CA GLY A 63 8.63 4.26 3.77
C GLY A 63 8.96 4.80 5.16
N SER A 64 9.56 3.96 6.01
CA SER A 64 10.18 4.39 7.26
C SER A 64 11.46 5.18 6.97
N ILE A 65 11.97 5.95 7.95
CA ILE A 65 13.21 6.71 7.75
C ILE A 65 14.41 5.81 7.47
N ALA A 66 14.43 4.62 8.06
CA ALA A 66 15.47 3.62 7.82
C ALA A 66 15.42 3.08 6.39
N GLU A 67 14.21 2.78 5.87
CA GLU A 67 14.02 2.38 4.47
C GLU A 67 14.40 3.49 3.51
N LEU A 68 13.94 4.73 3.74
CA LEU A 68 14.26 5.88 2.90
C LEU A 68 15.78 6.14 2.83
N LYS A 69 16.50 6.02 3.97
CA LYS A 69 17.95 6.10 4.00
C LYS A 69 18.62 5.04 3.15
N HIS A 70 18.17 3.80 3.27
CA HIS A 70 18.66 2.69 2.46
C HIS A 70 18.36 2.90 0.97
N ASP A 71 17.16 3.33 0.62
CA ASP A 71 16.73 3.58 -0.76
C ASP A 71 17.58 4.69 -1.41
N VAL A 72 17.82 5.80 -0.70
CA VAL A 72 18.70 6.88 -1.20
C VAL A 72 20.14 6.38 -1.41
N GLN A 73 20.66 5.55 -0.51
CA GLN A 73 22.00 4.98 -0.64
C GLN A 73 22.12 3.98 -1.79
N SER A 74 21.08 3.21 -2.05
CA SER A 74 21.10 2.13 -3.04
C SER A 74 20.74 2.58 -4.45
N MET A 75 19.78 3.49 -4.59
CA MET A 75 19.25 3.89 -5.90
C MET A 75 19.30 5.39 -6.19
N GLY A 76 19.73 6.21 -5.22
CA GLY A 76 19.78 7.66 -5.32
C GLY A 76 18.49 8.38 -4.96
N ALA A 77 18.58 9.68 -4.68
CA ALA A 77 17.47 10.49 -4.21
C ALA A 77 16.31 10.57 -5.21
N GLU A 78 16.59 10.75 -6.50
CA GLU A 78 15.57 10.90 -7.54
C GLU A 78 14.66 9.67 -7.63
N ARG A 79 15.25 8.48 -7.71
CA ARG A 79 14.47 7.22 -7.75
C ARG A 79 13.72 6.95 -6.45
N THR A 80 14.27 7.36 -5.32
CA THR A 80 13.59 7.26 -4.02
C THR A 80 12.35 8.16 -3.99
N ILE A 81 12.45 9.40 -4.48
CA ILE A 81 11.30 10.31 -4.62
C ILE A 81 10.22 9.67 -5.51
N GLU A 82 10.59 9.15 -6.68
CA GLU A 82 9.64 8.47 -7.57
C GLU A 82 8.95 7.27 -6.91
N LEU A 83 9.70 6.48 -6.15
CA LEU A 83 9.16 5.32 -5.43
C LEU A 83 8.14 5.74 -4.37
N VAL A 84 8.49 6.74 -3.54
CA VAL A 84 7.59 7.31 -2.53
C VAL A 84 6.35 7.89 -3.18
N GLN A 85 6.50 8.63 -4.28
CA GLN A 85 5.39 9.19 -5.04
C GLN A 85 4.43 8.12 -5.55
N LYS A 86 4.96 7.03 -6.09
CA LYS A 86 4.15 5.89 -6.57
C LYS A 86 3.40 5.23 -5.42
N ARG A 87 4.07 4.97 -4.29
CA ARG A 87 3.46 4.37 -3.09
C ARG A 87 2.36 5.27 -2.51
N PHE A 88 2.64 6.55 -2.32
CA PHE A 88 1.68 7.53 -1.80
C PHE A 88 0.47 7.71 -2.72
N SER A 89 0.71 7.84 -4.03
CA SER A 89 -0.35 7.94 -5.03
C SER A 89 -1.18 6.66 -5.11
N GLY A 90 -0.55 5.49 -4.99
CA GLY A 90 -1.22 4.20 -4.93
C GLY A 90 -2.14 4.08 -3.71
N LEU A 91 -1.69 4.49 -2.53
CA LEU A 91 -2.52 4.53 -1.32
C LEU A 91 -3.74 5.45 -1.50
N ARG A 92 -3.54 6.64 -2.04
CA ARG A 92 -4.64 7.58 -2.33
C ARG A 92 -5.62 7.01 -3.36
N LEU A 93 -5.11 6.33 -4.40
CA LEU A 93 -5.95 5.67 -5.40
C LEU A 93 -6.78 4.55 -4.77
N LEU A 94 -6.17 3.71 -3.94
CA LEU A 94 -6.86 2.64 -3.23
C LEU A 94 -8.00 3.17 -2.36
N ARG A 95 -7.72 4.19 -1.53
CA ARG A 95 -8.71 4.86 -0.67
C ARG A 95 -9.87 5.45 -1.49
N ARG A 96 -9.57 6.12 -2.59
CA ARG A 96 -10.59 6.71 -3.48
C ARG A 96 -11.43 5.63 -4.17
N THR A 97 -10.82 4.51 -4.60
CA THR A 97 -11.50 3.44 -5.34
C THR A 97 -12.42 2.62 -4.44
N LEU A 98 -11.98 2.32 -3.22
CA LEU A 98 -12.70 1.42 -2.32
C LEU A 98 -13.48 2.16 -1.23
N GLY A 99 -13.04 3.34 -0.83
CA GLY A 99 -13.57 4.13 0.27
C GLY A 99 -12.99 3.71 1.63
N ASP A 100 -12.62 4.71 2.45
CA ASP A 100 -11.95 4.50 3.74
C ASP A 100 -12.77 3.61 4.69
N GLN A 101 -14.09 3.79 4.71
CA GLN A 101 -14.97 2.99 5.56
C GLN A 101 -14.99 1.50 5.16
N ALA A 102 -14.98 1.22 3.86
CA ALA A 102 -15.04 -0.16 3.35
C ALA A 102 -13.78 -0.97 3.66
N ILE A 103 -12.64 -0.30 3.80
CA ILE A 103 -11.33 -0.90 4.06
C ILE A 103 -10.84 -0.65 5.49
N ASP A 104 -11.66 -0.02 6.33
CA ASP A 104 -11.33 0.40 7.71
C ASP A 104 -9.99 1.16 7.77
N TYR A 105 -9.80 2.09 6.82
CA TYR A 105 -8.63 2.94 6.83
C TYR A 105 -8.69 3.93 7.97
N ARG A 106 -7.61 4.05 8.73
CA ARG A 106 -7.47 4.98 9.84
C ARG A 106 -6.18 5.77 9.68
N GLU A 107 -6.29 7.08 9.63
CA GLU A 107 -5.16 8.01 9.51
C GLU A 107 -4.57 8.31 10.90
N VAL A 108 -3.89 7.29 11.46
CA VAL A 108 -3.32 7.35 12.80
C VAL A 108 -1.83 7.68 12.82
N GLY A 109 -1.22 7.78 11.64
CA GLY A 109 0.22 7.89 11.46
C GLY A 109 0.92 6.53 11.54
N GLY A 110 2.17 6.51 11.07
CA GLY A 110 3.13 5.42 11.27
C GLY A 110 4.15 5.83 12.34
N TYR A 111 4.65 4.88 13.13
CA TYR A 111 5.63 5.15 14.16
C TYR A 111 6.82 4.20 14.03
N GLU A 112 8.01 4.76 13.89
CA GLU A 112 9.28 4.03 13.94
C GLU A 112 9.90 4.18 15.32
N LEU A 113 10.28 3.05 15.95
CA LEU A 113 10.86 3.05 17.30
C LEU A 113 12.35 3.36 17.23
N CYS A 114 12.80 4.37 17.97
CA CYS A 114 14.20 4.73 18.09
C CYS A 114 14.78 4.20 19.38
N PHE A 115 15.79 3.34 19.27
CA PHE A 115 16.55 2.80 20.41
C PHE A 115 17.73 3.69 20.79
N GLU A 116 18.09 4.63 19.93
CA GLU A 116 19.10 5.67 20.11
C GLU A 116 18.46 7.05 19.95
N ALA A 117 19.23 8.11 20.13
CA ALA A 117 18.77 9.45 19.83
C ALA A 117 18.42 9.58 18.34
N PRO A 118 17.29 10.19 17.97
CA PRO A 118 16.91 10.34 16.58
C PRO A 118 17.85 11.28 15.85
N ASP A 119 18.18 10.92 14.62
CA ASP A 119 18.99 11.76 13.71
C ASP A 119 18.11 12.90 13.15
N LEU A 120 18.19 14.07 13.77
CA LEU A 120 17.41 15.24 13.39
C LEU A 120 17.82 15.80 12.01
N GLU A 121 19.09 15.66 11.63
CA GLU A 121 19.56 16.12 10.32
C GLU A 121 18.96 15.26 9.22
N LEU A 122 18.92 13.92 9.42
CA LEU A 122 18.29 12.97 8.50
C LEU A 122 16.79 13.20 8.40
N ILE A 123 16.10 13.45 9.53
CA ILE A 123 14.66 13.77 9.54
C ILE A 123 14.39 15.04 8.72
N ASN A 124 15.18 16.08 8.95
CA ASN A 124 15.05 17.34 8.20
C ASN A 124 15.37 17.17 6.72
N PHE A 125 16.38 16.36 6.40
CA PHE A 125 16.73 16.05 5.02
C PHE A 125 15.53 15.42 4.29
N PHE A 126 14.89 14.39 4.85
CA PHE A 126 13.73 13.74 4.20
C PHE A 126 12.50 14.64 4.20
N ASN A 127 12.24 15.42 5.24
CA ASN A 127 11.18 16.40 5.23
C ASN A 127 11.32 17.40 4.06
N ASN A 128 12.55 17.86 3.78
CA ASN A 128 12.82 18.76 2.66
C ASN A 128 12.71 18.04 1.31
N LEU A 129 13.29 16.85 1.23
CA LEU A 129 13.36 16.07 -0.01
C LEU A 129 11.97 15.68 -0.54
N LEU A 130 11.06 15.32 0.35
CA LEU A 130 9.75 14.77 -0.01
C LEU A 130 8.60 15.76 0.11
N GLU A 131 8.83 16.98 0.63
CA GLU A 131 7.79 18.02 0.70
C GLU A 131 7.09 18.27 -0.65
N PRO A 132 7.80 18.42 -1.79
CA PRO A 132 7.15 18.67 -3.07
C PRO A 132 6.23 17.52 -3.52
N THR A 133 6.58 16.29 -3.11
CA THR A 133 5.84 15.07 -3.48
C THR A 133 4.63 14.83 -2.59
N LEU A 134 4.78 15.07 -1.28
CA LEU A 134 3.78 14.76 -0.28
C LEU A 134 2.83 15.93 0.01
N GLY A 135 3.25 17.15 -0.31
CA GLY A 135 2.47 18.36 -0.06
C GLY A 135 2.34 18.72 1.42
N MET A 136 3.19 18.16 2.28
CA MET A 136 3.18 18.36 3.73
C MET A 136 4.60 18.49 4.28
N ARG A 137 4.80 19.45 5.18
CA ARG A 137 6.03 19.61 5.96
C ARG A 137 5.73 20.19 7.36
N PRO A 138 6.29 19.60 8.43
CA PRO A 138 6.98 18.32 8.46
C PRO A 138 6.00 17.15 8.37
N TYR A 139 6.32 16.12 7.59
CA TYR A 139 5.58 14.87 7.61
C TYR A 139 6.22 13.85 8.57
N LEU A 140 7.54 13.95 8.83
CA LEU A 140 8.27 13.21 9.86
C LEU A 140 8.54 14.11 11.07
N VAL A 141 8.10 13.67 12.24
CA VAL A 141 8.32 14.39 13.50
C VAL A 141 8.80 13.44 14.60
N VAL A 142 9.66 13.94 15.48
CA VAL A 142 10.03 13.19 16.69
C VAL A 142 8.83 13.19 17.63
N ALA A 143 8.42 12.03 18.09
CA ALA A 143 7.31 11.83 19.02
C ALA A 143 7.80 11.19 20.33
N ASN A 144 7.09 11.48 21.41
CA ASN A 144 7.35 10.84 22.69
C ASN A 144 6.87 9.38 22.69
N ASN A 145 7.40 8.60 23.63
CA ASN A 145 6.96 7.23 23.84
C ASN A 145 5.66 7.17 24.65
N ASP A 146 4.56 7.62 24.06
CA ASP A 146 3.24 7.68 24.71
C ASP A 146 2.54 6.30 24.76
N PHE A 147 3.12 5.28 24.11
CA PHE A 147 2.59 3.92 24.10
C PHE A 147 3.08 3.02 25.23
N GLY A 148 3.93 3.54 26.12
CA GLY A 148 4.43 2.81 27.27
C GLY A 148 5.43 1.69 26.93
N PHE A 149 6.15 1.79 25.80
CA PHE A 149 7.24 0.87 25.50
C PHE A 149 8.34 0.94 26.58
N SER A 150 9.06 -0.17 26.79
CA SER A 150 10.13 -0.27 27.78
C SER A 150 11.21 0.81 27.59
N GLY A 151 12.00 1.09 28.64
CA GLY A 151 13.05 2.13 28.62
C GLY A 151 14.16 1.96 27.58
N ARG A 152 14.11 0.93 26.74
CA ARG A 152 14.96 0.80 25.55
C ARG A 152 14.54 1.73 24.43
N VAL A 153 13.23 2.04 24.31
CA VAL A 153 12.72 2.98 23.31
C VAL A 153 12.92 4.40 23.83
N LYS A 154 13.84 5.13 23.21
CA LYS A 154 14.20 6.50 23.61
C LYS A 154 13.21 7.53 23.09
N SER A 155 12.76 7.36 21.85
CA SER A 155 11.80 8.21 21.17
C SER A 155 11.17 7.46 20.02
N MET A 156 10.28 8.12 19.29
CA MET A 156 9.69 7.59 18.07
C MET A 156 9.78 8.65 16.98
N ILE A 157 9.82 8.20 15.73
CA ILE A 157 9.63 9.08 14.58
C ILE A 157 8.24 8.78 14.03
N LYS A 158 7.36 9.78 14.04
CA LYS A 158 6.01 9.69 13.51
C LYS A 158 5.98 10.17 12.07
N ASN A 159 5.45 9.35 11.17
CA ASN A 159 5.01 9.77 9.85
C ASN A 159 3.52 10.14 9.91
N ALA A 160 3.19 11.41 9.71
CA ALA A 160 1.83 11.91 9.87
C ALA A 160 0.86 11.45 8.76
N LEU A 161 1.40 11.05 7.59
CA LEU A 161 0.61 10.71 6.40
C LEU A 161 0.32 9.20 6.25
N GLU A 162 0.79 8.39 7.18
CA GLU A 162 0.57 6.95 7.20
C GLU A 162 -0.61 6.56 8.08
N GLY A 163 -1.03 5.31 7.96
CA GLY A 163 -2.16 4.81 8.72
C GLY A 163 -2.26 3.30 8.74
N THR A 164 -3.42 2.81 9.09
CA THR A 164 -3.72 1.38 9.10
C THR A 164 -4.89 1.06 8.18
N ILE A 165 -4.93 -0.19 7.72
CA ILE A 165 -5.96 -0.74 6.85
C ILE A 165 -6.30 -2.16 7.28
N ASP A 166 -7.56 -2.54 7.23
CA ASP A 166 -7.98 -3.95 7.34
C ASP A 166 -7.80 -4.62 5.97
N THR A 167 -6.73 -5.42 5.84
CA THR A 167 -6.40 -6.07 4.58
C THR A 167 -7.41 -7.11 4.13
N GLY A 168 -8.11 -7.73 5.05
CA GLY A 168 -9.22 -8.65 4.75
C GLY A 168 -10.42 -7.91 4.17
N LYS A 169 -10.80 -6.79 4.78
CA LYS A 169 -11.85 -5.91 4.24
C LYS A 169 -11.45 -5.31 2.89
N MET A 170 -10.19 -4.89 2.75
CA MET A 170 -9.64 -4.36 1.50
C MET A 170 -9.78 -5.39 0.36
N MET A 171 -9.33 -6.62 0.57
CA MET A 171 -9.41 -7.67 -0.44
C MET A 171 -10.85 -8.01 -0.78
N ARG A 172 -11.74 -8.08 0.23
CA ARG A 172 -13.19 -8.29 0.00
C ARG A 172 -13.84 -7.13 -0.77
N ALA A 173 -13.47 -5.89 -0.44
CA ALA A 173 -13.98 -4.73 -1.16
C ALA A 173 -13.53 -4.72 -2.62
N LEU A 174 -12.27 -5.10 -2.88
CA LEU A 174 -11.71 -5.19 -4.23
C LEU A 174 -12.37 -6.30 -5.07
N GLN A 175 -12.71 -7.44 -4.46
CA GLN A 175 -13.42 -8.54 -5.13
C GLN A 175 -14.86 -8.20 -5.51
N ARG A 176 -15.46 -7.17 -4.91
CA ARG A 176 -16.83 -6.75 -5.17
C ARG A 176 -16.95 -5.68 -6.26
N LYS A 177 -15.83 -5.15 -6.68
CA LYS A 177 -15.78 -4.17 -7.79
C LYS A 177 -15.83 -4.85 -9.15
#